data_8610d716649a1a870b6b25e20b93ea50
#
_entry.id   8610d716649a1a870b6b25e20b93ea50
#
_cell.length_a   1.000
_cell.length_b   1.000
_cell.length_c   1.000
_cell.angle_alpha   90.00
_cell.angle_beta   90.00
_cell.angle_gamma   90.00
#
_symmetry.space_group_name_H-M   'P 1'
#
loop_
_entity.id
_entity.type
_entity.pdbx_description
1 polymer ?
#
loop_
_entity_poly.entity_id
_entity_poly.type
_entity_poly.pdbx_seq_one_letter_code
_entity_poly.pdbx_strand_id
1 'polypeptide(L)'
;MDLENDGERMDINYYNMDYNNFNIYQKSHYKRYEMARTQVRENYIVGDMACGSGYGSLMLSEMCKEVYGVDIDQITIDEVTKRYENEKKVKFHANDLLDIDFENKFDLIVSFETVEHFDESDIEKLMSNFHKALKQDGTIIFSTPYNQPKIPASMKWHKTFYIVEDKMEELLNGFFKIERIWYQDYQTHDLKDHMDQKDFIICKAKKI
;
A
#
# COMPACT_ATOMS: atom_id res chain seq x y z
N MET A 1 -2.21 -23.27 -8.00
CA MET A 1 -3.10 -22.58 -8.94
C MET A 1 -2.59 -21.17 -8.95
N ASP A 2 -2.11 -20.68 -10.07
CA ASP A 2 -1.64 -19.30 -10.14
C ASP A 2 -2.88 -18.42 -10.05
N LEU A 3 -2.83 -17.38 -9.19
CA LEU A 3 -3.86 -16.33 -9.17
C LEU A 3 -4.01 -15.83 -10.61
N GLU A 4 -5.22 -15.80 -11.16
CA GLU A 4 -5.43 -15.16 -12.45
C GLU A 4 -4.98 -13.70 -12.32
N ASN A 5 -3.78 -13.45 -12.80
CA ASN A 5 -3.19 -12.13 -12.78
C ASN A 5 -3.91 -11.29 -13.83
N ASP A 6 -4.81 -10.44 -13.39
CA ASP A 6 -5.51 -9.47 -14.25
C ASP A 6 -4.59 -8.35 -14.77
N GLY A 7 -3.29 -8.44 -14.46
CA GLY A 7 -2.24 -7.57 -14.95
C GLY A 7 -1.81 -6.47 -13.97
N GLU A 8 -2.47 -6.30 -12.82
CA GLU A 8 -2.14 -5.26 -11.85
C GLU A 8 -1.69 -5.79 -10.49
N ARG A 9 -2.07 -7.02 -10.14
CA ARG A 9 -1.65 -7.61 -8.85
C ARG A 9 -0.23 -8.17 -8.92
N MET A 10 0.60 -7.82 -7.93
CA MET A 10 1.93 -8.40 -7.77
C MET A 10 1.83 -9.75 -7.06
N ASP A 11 1.82 -10.86 -7.80
CA ASP A 11 1.91 -12.19 -7.18
C ASP A 11 3.36 -12.52 -6.82
N ILE A 12 3.67 -12.40 -5.54
CA ILE A 12 4.95 -12.77 -4.93
C ILE A 12 4.63 -13.74 -3.79
N ASN A 13 5.28 -14.90 -3.79
CA ASN A 13 5.21 -15.82 -2.68
C ASN A 13 6.34 -15.51 -1.69
N TYR A 14 5.98 -15.09 -0.47
CA TYR A 14 6.92 -14.70 0.58
C TYR A 14 7.99 -15.78 0.86
N TYR A 15 7.63 -17.06 0.92
CA TYR A 15 8.57 -18.14 1.24
C TYR A 15 9.60 -18.42 0.13
N ASN A 16 9.33 -18.03 -1.09
CA ASN A 16 10.16 -18.28 -2.26
C ASN A 16 10.67 -16.99 -2.91
N MET A 17 10.68 -15.88 -2.15
CA MET A 17 11.16 -14.60 -2.68
C MET A 17 12.64 -14.66 -3.04
N ASP A 18 12.95 -14.33 -4.28
CA ASP A 18 14.32 -14.04 -4.74
C ASP A 18 14.30 -12.75 -5.54
N TYR A 19 14.79 -11.68 -4.93
CA TYR A 19 14.82 -10.35 -5.52
C TYR A 19 15.53 -10.31 -6.89
N ASN A 20 16.54 -11.16 -7.11
CA ASN A 20 17.27 -11.19 -8.37
C ASN A 20 16.40 -11.66 -9.54
N ASN A 21 15.40 -12.50 -9.25
CA ASN A 21 14.47 -13.05 -10.23
C ASN A 21 13.21 -12.19 -10.42
N PHE A 22 13.05 -11.11 -9.65
CA PHE A 22 11.91 -10.21 -9.78
C PHE A 22 11.98 -9.41 -11.08
N ASN A 23 10.81 -9.21 -11.71
CA ASN A 23 10.66 -8.23 -12.77
C ASN A 23 10.72 -6.78 -12.21
N ILE A 24 10.72 -5.78 -13.10
CA ILE A 24 10.85 -4.36 -12.71
C ILE A 24 9.73 -3.90 -11.77
N TYR A 25 8.50 -4.36 -11.97
CA TYR A 25 7.35 -4.01 -11.14
C TYR A 25 7.45 -4.62 -9.75
N GLN A 26 7.78 -5.92 -9.68
CA GLN A 26 8.01 -6.64 -8.43
C GLN A 26 9.16 -6.01 -7.62
N LYS A 27 10.25 -5.63 -8.29
CA LYS A 27 11.40 -4.96 -7.63
C LYS A 27 10.99 -3.63 -7.00
N SER A 28 10.29 -2.78 -7.75
CA SER A 28 9.84 -1.48 -7.24
C SER A 28 8.87 -1.65 -6.05
N HIS A 29 7.92 -2.57 -6.17
CA HIS A 29 6.94 -2.84 -5.12
C HIS A 29 7.61 -3.43 -3.85
N TYR A 30 8.53 -4.38 -4.01
CA TYR A 30 9.31 -4.94 -2.91
C TYR A 30 10.11 -3.86 -2.16
N LYS A 31 10.77 -2.95 -2.87
CA LYS A 31 11.54 -1.85 -2.28
C LYS A 31 10.69 -0.90 -1.44
N ARG A 32 9.44 -0.68 -1.81
CA ARG A 32 8.50 0.10 -0.98
C ARG A 32 8.19 -0.60 0.34
N TYR A 33 7.94 -1.91 0.34
CA TYR A 33 7.78 -2.67 1.58
C TYR A 33 9.07 -2.75 2.41
N GLU A 34 10.23 -2.88 1.76
CA GLU A 34 11.52 -2.84 2.45
C GLU A 34 11.72 -1.50 3.18
N MET A 35 11.35 -0.38 2.56
CA MET A 35 11.35 0.93 3.20
C MET A 35 10.30 1.01 4.32
N ALA A 36 9.06 0.58 4.08
CA ALA A 36 8.01 0.62 5.10
C ALA A 36 8.38 -0.16 6.37
N ARG A 37 9.07 -1.31 6.24
CA ARG A 37 9.61 -2.08 7.38
C ARG A 37 10.49 -1.24 8.28
N THR A 38 11.26 -0.29 7.75
CA THR A 38 12.13 0.59 8.56
C THR A 38 11.33 1.56 9.43
N GLN A 39 10.05 1.74 9.17
CA GLN A 39 9.14 2.61 9.92
C GLN A 39 8.32 1.85 10.97
N VAL A 40 8.38 0.52 10.94
CA VAL A 40 7.65 -0.36 11.86
C VAL A 40 8.41 -0.50 13.18
N ARG A 41 7.67 -0.67 14.29
CA ARG A 41 8.22 -0.98 15.61
C ARG A 41 7.60 -2.26 16.16
N GLU A 42 8.33 -2.94 17.03
CA GLU A 42 7.96 -4.26 17.56
C GLU A 42 6.58 -4.32 18.24
N ASN A 43 6.14 -3.22 18.84
CA ASN A 43 4.84 -3.12 19.50
C ASN A 43 3.70 -2.64 18.59
N TYR A 44 3.96 -2.34 17.30
CA TYR A 44 2.96 -1.81 16.37
C TYR A 44 1.95 -2.87 15.95
N ILE A 45 0.72 -2.41 15.77
CA ILE A 45 -0.32 -3.10 14.97
C ILE A 45 -0.38 -2.34 13.64
N VAL A 46 -0.17 -3.07 12.55
CA VAL A 46 -0.04 -2.50 11.21
C VAL A 46 -1.25 -2.92 10.36
N GLY A 47 -1.81 -2.00 9.61
CA GLY A 47 -2.77 -2.26 8.53
C GLY A 47 -2.04 -2.25 7.19
N ASP A 48 -2.17 -3.32 6.41
CA ASP A 48 -1.69 -3.42 5.02
C ASP A 48 -2.92 -3.40 4.11
N MET A 49 -3.23 -2.24 3.54
CA MET A 49 -4.48 -1.96 2.84
C MET A 49 -4.29 -2.11 1.33
N ALA A 50 -5.11 -2.95 0.70
CA ALA A 50 -4.93 -3.55 -0.62
C ALA A 50 -3.70 -4.47 -0.66
N CYS A 51 -3.68 -5.48 0.22
CA CYS A 51 -2.51 -6.32 0.48
C CYS A 51 -2.18 -7.34 -0.62
N GLY A 52 -3.08 -7.54 -1.58
CA GLY A 52 -2.91 -8.46 -2.70
C GLY A 52 -2.48 -9.86 -2.27
N SER A 53 -1.36 -10.35 -2.80
CA SER A 53 -0.80 -11.69 -2.50
C SER A 53 -0.23 -11.85 -1.08
N GLY A 54 -0.33 -10.82 -0.23
CA GLY A 54 0.00 -10.86 1.20
C GLY A 54 1.48 -10.90 1.55
N TYR A 55 2.38 -10.94 0.56
CA TYR A 55 3.82 -11.03 0.85
C TYR A 55 4.33 -9.79 1.60
N GLY A 56 3.79 -8.61 1.29
CA GLY A 56 4.12 -7.37 1.98
C GLY A 56 3.69 -7.40 3.43
N SER A 57 2.49 -7.91 3.70
CA SER A 57 2.01 -8.14 5.09
C SER A 57 2.97 -9.03 5.87
N LEU A 58 3.51 -10.09 5.23
CA LEU A 58 4.51 -10.97 5.86
C LEU A 58 5.81 -10.21 6.15
N MET A 59 6.32 -9.44 5.19
CA MET A 59 7.52 -8.60 5.38
C MET A 59 7.38 -7.64 6.57
N LEU A 60 6.22 -7.01 6.71
CA LEU A 60 5.92 -6.09 7.82
C LEU A 60 5.83 -6.83 9.15
N SER A 61 5.26 -8.05 9.16
CA SER A 61 5.04 -8.84 10.37
C SER A 61 6.32 -9.27 11.08
N GLU A 62 7.45 -9.34 10.36
CA GLU A 62 8.74 -9.62 10.97
C GLU A 62 9.13 -8.57 12.03
N MET A 63 8.70 -7.32 11.86
CA MET A 63 9.13 -6.16 12.64
C MET A 63 8.08 -5.65 13.63
N CYS A 64 6.86 -6.21 13.64
CA CYS A 64 5.75 -5.69 14.46
C CYS A 64 5.09 -6.77 15.31
N LYS A 65 4.09 -6.33 16.10
CA LYS A 65 3.27 -7.21 16.93
C LYS A 65 2.28 -8.01 16.09
N GLU A 66 1.59 -7.33 15.15
CA GLU A 66 0.52 -7.91 14.36
C GLU A 66 0.28 -7.09 13.08
N VAL A 67 -0.11 -7.77 12.00
CA VAL A 67 -0.51 -7.17 10.72
C VAL A 67 -1.92 -7.60 10.35
N TYR A 68 -2.70 -6.67 9.85
CA TYR A 68 -4.00 -6.90 9.23
C TYR A 68 -3.88 -6.57 7.74
N GLY A 69 -3.83 -7.61 6.91
CA GLY A 69 -3.90 -7.48 5.45
C GLY A 69 -5.37 -7.41 5.00
N VAL A 70 -5.72 -6.37 4.27
CA VAL A 70 -7.09 -6.17 3.74
C VAL A 70 -7.02 -6.06 2.23
N ASP A 71 -7.85 -6.79 1.53
CA ASP A 71 -8.04 -6.68 0.08
C ASP A 71 -9.53 -6.89 -0.27
N ILE A 72 -9.98 -6.33 -1.36
CA ILE A 72 -11.37 -6.46 -1.79
C ILE A 72 -11.69 -7.85 -2.36
N ASP A 73 -10.68 -8.54 -2.90
CA ASP A 73 -10.86 -9.81 -3.57
C ASP A 73 -10.89 -11.00 -2.59
N GLN A 74 -12.09 -11.52 -2.34
CA GLN A 74 -12.32 -12.67 -1.47
C GLN A 74 -11.51 -13.91 -1.88
N ILE A 75 -11.36 -14.16 -3.19
CA ILE A 75 -10.62 -15.34 -3.69
C ILE A 75 -9.15 -15.22 -3.31
N THR A 76 -8.56 -14.06 -3.52
CA THR A 76 -7.18 -13.77 -3.11
C THR A 76 -7.01 -13.94 -1.60
N ILE A 77 -7.93 -13.40 -0.81
CA ILE A 77 -7.86 -13.50 0.66
C ILE A 77 -7.97 -14.95 1.14
N ASP A 78 -8.83 -15.75 0.54
CA ASP A 78 -8.95 -17.18 0.88
C ASP A 78 -7.64 -17.92 0.56
N GLU A 79 -7.02 -17.64 -0.59
CA GLU A 79 -5.75 -18.26 -0.98
C GLU A 79 -4.59 -17.83 -0.09
N VAL A 80 -4.42 -16.54 0.20
CA VAL A 80 -3.31 -16.08 1.05
C VAL A 80 -3.49 -16.52 2.50
N THR A 81 -4.72 -16.57 2.99
CA THR A 81 -5.02 -17.11 4.33
C THR A 81 -4.59 -18.55 4.45
N LYS A 82 -4.86 -19.38 3.42
CA LYS A 82 -4.42 -20.76 3.37
C LYS A 82 -2.91 -20.87 3.17
N ARG A 83 -2.33 -20.06 2.29
CA ARG A 83 -0.88 -20.06 1.98
C ARG A 83 -0.04 -19.74 3.22
N TYR A 84 -0.52 -18.82 4.05
CA TYR A 84 0.18 -18.31 5.23
C TYR A 84 -0.49 -18.70 6.56
N GLU A 85 -1.20 -19.82 6.61
CA GLU A 85 -1.96 -20.27 7.80
C GLU A 85 -1.12 -20.44 9.07
N ASN A 86 0.19 -20.63 8.92
CA ASN A 86 1.13 -20.79 10.03
C ASN A 86 1.68 -19.46 10.56
N GLU A 87 1.45 -18.35 9.87
CA GLU A 87 1.94 -17.02 10.23
C GLU A 87 1.01 -16.35 11.25
N LYS A 88 1.29 -16.58 12.53
CA LYS A 88 0.40 -16.18 13.64
C LYS A 88 0.24 -14.66 13.82
N LYS A 89 1.17 -13.87 13.29
CA LYS A 89 1.15 -12.41 13.39
C LYS A 89 0.32 -11.74 12.29
N VAL A 90 -0.08 -12.46 11.25
CA VAL A 90 -0.81 -11.90 10.11
C VAL A 90 -2.24 -12.40 10.09
N LYS A 91 -3.17 -11.48 9.86
CA LYS A 91 -4.60 -11.77 9.67
C LYS A 91 -5.06 -11.14 8.37
N PHE A 92 -5.69 -11.93 7.51
CA PHE A 92 -6.22 -11.46 6.24
C PHE A 92 -7.73 -11.29 6.28
N HIS A 93 -8.23 -10.23 5.66
CA HIS A 93 -9.66 -9.88 5.64
C HIS A 93 -10.07 -9.42 4.25
N ALA A 94 -11.12 -10.01 3.70
CA ALA A 94 -11.75 -9.50 2.49
C ALA A 94 -12.69 -8.36 2.87
N ASN A 95 -12.40 -7.15 2.40
CA ASN A 95 -13.27 -6.00 2.60
C ASN A 95 -12.95 -4.88 1.59
N ASP A 96 -13.96 -4.13 1.20
CA ASP A 96 -13.78 -2.87 0.48
C ASP A 96 -13.21 -1.82 1.44
N LEU A 97 -12.16 -1.11 1.04
CA LEU A 97 -11.54 -0.06 1.87
C LEU A 97 -12.49 1.13 2.14
N LEU A 98 -13.54 1.28 1.32
CA LEU A 98 -14.59 2.25 1.58
C LEU A 98 -15.55 1.82 2.69
N ASP A 99 -15.56 0.54 3.08
CA ASP A 99 -16.48 -0.01 4.07
C ASP A 99 -15.79 -0.65 5.29
N ILE A 100 -14.45 -0.43 5.43
CA ILE A 100 -13.76 -0.86 6.65
C ILE A 100 -14.26 -0.08 7.88
N ASP A 101 -14.40 -0.79 8.99
CA ASP A 101 -14.91 -0.24 10.25
C ASP A 101 -13.90 -0.27 11.42
N PHE A 102 -12.61 -0.36 11.09
CA PHE A 102 -11.57 -0.28 12.11
C PHE A 102 -11.55 1.09 12.80
N GLU A 103 -11.37 1.10 14.11
CA GLU A 103 -11.33 2.32 14.91
C GLU A 103 -10.16 2.29 15.90
N ASN A 104 -9.30 3.34 15.87
CA ASN A 104 -8.15 3.51 16.77
C ASN A 104 -7.28 2.24 16.92
N LYS A 105 -7.09 1.51 15.83
CA LYS A 105 -6.49 0.17 15.84
C LYS A 105 -5.03 0.18 15.45
N PHE A 106 -4.68 0.89 14.38
CA PHE A 106 -3.37 0.78 13.76
C PHE A 106 -2.42 1.88 14.23
N ASP A 107 -1.18 1.51 14.46
CA ASP A 107 -0.07 2.44 14.69
C ASP A 107 0.48 2.95 13.34
N LEU A 108 0.41 2.10 12.31
CA LEU A 108 0.79 2.39 10.93
C LEU A 108 -0.20 1.73 9.96
N ILE A 109 -0.58 2.47 8.94
CA ILE A 109 -1.22 1.93 7.73
C ILE A 109 -0.23 2.02 6.58
N VAL A 110 -0.11 0.94 5.80
CA VAL A 110 0.60 0.88 4.53
C VAL A 110 -0.43 0.61 3.43
N SER A 111 -0.35 1.31 2.29
CA SER A 111 -1.26 1.12 1.15
C SER A 111 -0.54 1.52 -0.14
N PHE A 112 -0.06 0.55 -0.91
CA PHE A 112 0.73 0.81 -2.11
C PHE A 112 -0.05 0.53 -3.38
N GLU A 113 0.02 1.46 -4.34
CA GLU A 113 -0.68 1.38 -5.62
C GLU A 113 -2.18 1.11 -5.44
N THR A 114 -2.84 2.01 -4.74
CA THR A 114 -4.23 1.81 -4.31
C THR A 114 -5.12 3.01 -4.61
N VAL A 115 -4.68 4.23 -4.25
CA VAL A 115 -5.51 5.44 -4.31
C VAL A 115 -5.95 5.77 -5.74
N GLU A 116 -5.15 5.45 -6.73
CA GLU A 116 -5.44 5.64 -8.16
C GLU A 116 -6.61 4.80 -8.67
N HIS A 117 -6.98 3.73 -7.98
CA HIS A 117 -8.12 2.88 -8.34
C HIS A 117 -9.47 3.43 -7.88
N PHE A 118 -9.49 4.48 -7.06
CA PHE A 118 -10.71 5.11 -6.56
C PHE A 118 -11.10 6.32 -7.42
N ASP A 119 -12.40 6.52 -7.58
CA ASP A 119 -12.91 7.77 -8.13
C ASP A 119 -12.59 8.92 -7.16
N GLU A 120 -12.31 10.12 -7.67
CA GLU A 120 -11.95 11.27 -6.83
C GLU A 120 -13.00 11.57 -5.75
N SER A 121 -14.29 11.31 -6.04
CA SER A 121 -15.38 11.45 -5.07
C SER A 121 -15.31 10.50 -3.88
N ASP A 122 -14.61 9.37 -4.02
CA ASP A 122 -14.51 8.34 -3.00
C ASP A 122 -13.24 8.46 -2.14
N ILE A 123 -12.26 9.24 -2.62
CA ILE A 123 -10.97 9.36 -1.92
C ILE A 123 -11.13 10.03 -0.56
N GLU A 124 -12.02 11.03 -0.43
CA GLU A 124 -12.30 11.65 0.88
C GLU A 124 -12.80 10.60 1.88
N LYS A 125 -13.73 9.71 1.47
CA LYS A 125 -14.22 8.61 2.31
C LYS A 125 -13.12 7.63 2.65
N LEU A 126 -12.26 7.28 1.68
CA LEU A 126 -11.10 6.40 1.88
C LEU A 126 -10.15 6.98 2.94
N MET A 127 -9.78 8.27 2.81
CA MET A 127 -8.90 8.95 3.77
C MET A 127 -9.54 9.07 5.16
N SER A 128 -10.84 9.33 5.22
CA SER A 128 -11.61 9.35 6.47
C SER A 128 -11.59 7.97 7.16
N ASN A 129 -11.75 6.89 6.41
CA ASN A 129 -11.68 5.53 6.94
C ASN A 129 -10.28 5.20 7.47
N PHE A 130 -9.21 5.54 6.75
CA PHE A 130 -7.85 5.36 7.22
C PHE A 130 -7.55 6.21 8.45
N HIS A 131 -8.02 7.46 8.46
CA HIS A 131 -7.89 8.33 9.63
C HIS A 131 -8.60 7.75 10.85
N LYS A 132 -9.83 7.26 10.71
CA LYS A 132 -10.59 6.61 11.80
C LYS A 132 -9.88 5.35 12.30
N ALA A 133 -9.34 4.54 11.39
CA ALA A 133 -8.67 3.29 11.70
C ALA A 133 -7.33 3.47 12.45
N LEU A 134 -6.64 4.59 12.22
CA LEU A 134 -5.37 4.92 12.88
C LEU A 134 -5.59 5.40 14.31
N LYS A 135 -4.67 5.03 15.21
CA LYS A 135 -4.52 5.61 16.55
C LYS A 135 -4.17 7.10 16.46
N GLN A 136 -4.28 7.81 17.59
CA GLN A 136 -4.07 9.27 17.67
C GLN A 136 -2.72 9.75 17.10
N ASP A 137 -1.64 9.01 17.31
CA ASP A 137 -0.30 9.33 16.77
C ASP A 137 0.09 8.45 15.59
N GLY A 138 -0.89 7.79 14.99
CA GLY A 138 -0.68 6.87 13.89
C GLY A 138 -0.24 7.56 12.61
N THR A 139 0.41 6.81 11.75
CA THR A 139 0.91 7.29 10.46
C THR A 139 0.38 6.41 9.31
N ILE A 140 0.33 7.00 8.12
CA ILE A 140 0.08 6.29 6.88
C ILE A 140 1.30 6.40 5.97
N ILE A 141 1.62 5.33 5.26
CA ILE A 141 2.58 5.33 4.15
C ILE A 141 1.85 4.74 2.94
N PHE A 142 1.75 5.52 1.87
CA PHE A 142 1.11 5.04 0.66
C PHE A 142 1.85 5.50 -0.59
N SER A 143 1.63 4.81 -1.70
CA SER A 143 2.21 5.14 -3.00
C SER A 143 1.16 5.14 -4.09
N THR A 144 1.49 5.85 -5.16
CA THR A 144 0.72 5.88 -6.39
C THR A 144 1.65 6.24 -7.56
N PRO A 145 1.30 5.93 -8.81
CA PRO A 145 2.04 6.40 -9.98
C PRO A 145 2.14 7.94 -9.98
N TYR A 146 3.37 8.45 -10.23
CA TYR A 146 3.63 9.89 -10.29
C TYR A 146 3.16 10.48 -11.60
N ASN A 147 2.30 11.51 -11.55
CA ASN A 147 1.84 12.29 -12.72
C ASN A 147 1.37 11.42 -13.90
N GLN A 148 0.74 10.28 -13.60
CA GLN A 148 0.30 9.36 -14.65
C GLN A 148 -0.77 10.00 -15.52
N PRO A 149 -0.61 10.04 -16.85
CA PRO A 149 -1.58 10.66 -17.76
C PRO A 149 -2.82 9.77 -17.92
N LYS A 150 -3.98 10.42 -18.12
CA LYS A 150 -5.23 9.76 -18.43
C LYS A 150 -5.27 9.36 -19.93
N ILE A 151 -4.77 8.16 -20.22
CA ILE A 151 -4.76 7.57 -21.55
C ILE A 151 -5.49 6.21 -21.54
N PRO A 152 -5.93 5.66 -22.70
CA PRO A 152 -6.70 4.41 -22.73
C PRO A 152 -6.05 3.24 -21.97
N ALA A 153 -4.73 3.15 -21.98
CA ALA A 153 -4.00 2.10 -21.28
C ALA A 153 -4.13 2.24 -19.75
N SER A 154 -3.94 3.45 -19.19
CA SER A 154 -4.07 3.70 -17.76
C SER A 154 -5.52 3.68 -17.29
N MET A 155 -6.46 4.17 -18.13
CA MET A 155 -7.90 4.19 -17.80
C MET A 155 -8.53 2.80 -17.68
N LYS A 156 -7.84 1.75 -18.11
CA LYS A 156 -8.30 0.37 -17.92
C LYS A 156 -8.40 0.01 -16.43
N TRP A 157 -7.51 0.55 -15.62
CA TRP A 157 -7.34 0.18 -14.21
C TRP A 157 -7.49 1.35 -13.26
N HIS A 158 -7.04 2.55 -13.66
CA HIS A 158 -7.01 3.73 -12.80
C HIS A 158 -8.19 4.67 -13.09
N LYS A 159 -8.62 5.36 -12.05
CA LYS A 159 -9.71 6.34 -12.08
C LYS A 159 -9.21 7.75 -11.72
N THR A 160 -8.22 7.84 -10.84
CA THR A 160 -7.57 9.11 -10.48
C THR A 160 -6.18 9.21 -11.11
N PHE A 161 -5.88 10.38 -11.68
CA PHE A 161 -4.71 10.64 -12.54
C PHE A 161 -3.99 11.92 -12.13
N TYR A 162 -2.80 12.14 -12.70
CA TYR A 162 -2.00 13.35 -12.52
C TYR A 162 -1.67 13.66 -11.07
N ILE A 163 -1.47 12.62 -10.25
CA ILE A 163 -1.12 12.79 -8.84
C ILE A 163 0.35 13.24 -8.77
N VAL A 164 0.53 14.47 -8.34
CA VAL A 164 1.80 15.12 -8.02
C VAL A 164 1.74 15.65 -6.60
N GLU A 165 2.76 16.37 -6.15
CA GLU A 165 2.88 16.85 -4.78
C GLU A 165 1.63 17.66 -4.31
N ASP A 166 1.19 18.63 -5.12
CA ASP A 166 0.02 19.48 -4.79
C ASP A 166 -1.27 18.65 -4.69
N LYS A 167 -1.47 17.70 -5.62
CA LYS A 167 -2.62 16.79 -5.58
C LYS A 167 -2.55 15.85 -4.37
N MET A 168 -1.35 15.40 -4.01
CA MET A 168 -1.13 14.58 -2.82
C MET A 168 -1.51 15.37 -1.55
N GLU A 169 -1.13 16.64 -1.44
CA GLU A 169 -1.53 17.50 -0.33
C GLU A 169 -3.06 17.70 -0.29
N GLU A 170 -3.70 17.89 -1.44
CA GLU A 170 -5.16 18.00 -1.55
C GLU A 170 -5.87 16.75 -1.04
N LEU A 171 -5.43 15.55 -1.47
CA LEU A 171 -6.02 14.26 -1.07
C LEU A 171 -5.92 13.99 0.43
N LEU A 172 -4.89 14.51 1.10
CA LEU A 172 -4.65 14.32 2.53
C LEU A 172 -5.23 15.43 3.40
N ASN A 173 -5.66 16.52 2.79
CA ASN A 173 -6.11 17.71 3.52
C ASN A 173 -7.26 17.40 4.49
N GLY A 174 -7.14 17.90 5.72
CA GLY A 174 -8.13 17.70 6.78
C GLY A 174 -8.00 16.37 7.55
N PHE A 175 -7.18 15.42 7.07
CA PHE A 175 -6.99 14.12 7.71
C PHE A 175 -5.55 13.89 8.16
N PHE A 176 -4.57 14.32 7.35
CA PHE A 176 -3.17 13.99 7.55
C PHE A 176 -2.26 15.17 7.28
N LYS A 177 -1.15 15.19 8.01
CA LYS A 177 -0.03 16.11 7.76
C LYS A 177 1.13 15.33 7.14
N ILE A 178 1.56 15.72 5.93
CA ILE A 178 2.71 15.12 5.27
C ILE A 178 3.96 15.33 6.13
N GLU A 179 4.68 14.24 6.40
CA GLU A 179 5.98 14.24 7.08
C GLU A 179 7.14 14.09 6.10
N ARG A 180 6.93 13.28 5.05
CA ARG A 180 7.96 13.01 4.05
C ARG A 180 7.39 12.51 2.74
N ILE A 181 8.02 12.89 1.64
CA ILE A 181 7.77 12.36 0.30
C ILE A 181 9.06 11.72 -0.21
N TRP A 182 8.94 10.58 -0.86
CA TRP A 182 9.96 9.93 -1.65
C TRP A 182 9.46 9.73 -3.08
N TYR A 183 10.39 9.59 -3.98
CA TYR A 183 10.15 9.22 -5.37
C TYR A 183 10.88 7.93 -5.68
N GLN A 184 10.39 7.20 -6.67
CA GLN A 184 10.98 5.97 -7.15
C GLN A 184 10.88 5.89 -8.67
N ASP A 185 11.88 5.32 -9.32
CA ASP A 185 11.86 5.00 -10.75
C ASP A 185 11.98 3.49 -10.99
N TYR A 186 11.61 3.06 -12.21
CA TYR A 186 11.73 1.66 -12.63
C TYR A 186 13.15 1.24 -12.99
N GLN A 187 14.13 2.14 -13.02
CA GLN A 187 15.50 1.82 -13.39
C GLN A 187 16.32 1.38 -12.18
N THR A 188 16.29 2.18 -11.13
CA THR A 188 17.06 1.91 -9.90
C THR A 188 16.27 1.20 -8.84
N HIS A 189 14.95 1.35 -8.85
CA HIS A 189 14.00 0.89 -7.81
C HIS A 189 14.23 1.51 -6.42
N ASP A 190 15.22 2.40 -6.29
CA ASP A 190 15.54 3.06 -5.02
C ASP A 190 14.54 4.18 -4.71
N LEU A 191 14.26 4.38 -3.43
CA LEU A 191 13.46 5.51 -2.95
C LEU A 191 14.39 6.67 -2.59
N LYS A 192 14.13 7.86 -3.16
CA LYS A 192 14.94 9.07 -2.95
C LYS A 192 14.05 10.29 -2.69
N ASP A 193 14.55 11.24 -1.90
CA ASP A 193 13.83 12.51 -1.65
C ASP A 193 13.78 13.41 -2.90
N HIS A 194 14.74 13.23 -3.83
CA HIS A 194 14.82 13.96 -5.09
C HIS A 194 15.30 13.03 -6.21
N MET A 195 14.64 13.08 -7.36
CA MET A 195 15.08 12.43 -8.60
C MET A 195 14.52 13.14 -9.83
N ASP A 196 15.26 13.04 -10.94
CA ASP A 196 14.86 13.69 -12.20
C ASP A 196 13.70 12.92 -12.87
N GLN A 197 13.83 11.60 -12.96
CA GLN A 197 12.75 10.74 -13.44
C GLN A 197 11.99 10.16 -12.24
N LYS A 198 10.66 10.28 -12.26
CA LYS A 198 9.77 9.81 -11.21
C LYS A 198 8.68 8.97 -11.85
N ASP A 199 8.61 7.69 -11.49
CA ASP A 199 7.53 6.80 -11.90
C ASP A 199 6.49 6.68 -10.78
N PHE A 200 6.92 6.81 -9.52
CA PHE A 200 6.05 6.76 -8.35
C PHE A 200 6.34 7.90 -7.36
N ILE A 201 5.29 8.29 -6.64
CA ILE A 201 5.36 9.14 -5.45
C ILE A 201 4.93 8.30 -4.23
N ILE A 202 5.73 8.36 -3.17
CA ILE A 202 5.46 7.67 -1.92
C ILE A 202 5.38 8.72 -0.81
N CYS A 203 4.29 8.72 -0.08
CA CYS A 203 4.04 9.71 0.97
C CYS A 203 3.95 9.04 2.33
N LYS A 204 4.66 9.61 3.31
CA LYS A 204 4.43 9.34 4.73
C LYS A 204 3.73 10.54 5.34
N ALA A 205 2.60 10.32 5.98
CA ALA A 205 1.84 11.37 6.63
C ALA A 205 1.33 10.93 8.01
N LYS A 206 1.21 11.88 8.91
CA LYS A 206 0.75 11.68 10.28
C LYS A 206 -0.72 12.08 10.41
N LYS A 207 -1.50 11.31 11.15
CA LYS A 207 -2.88 11.66 11.56
C LYS A 207 -2.89 12.99 12.32
N ILE A 208 -3.83 13.90 11.97
CA ILE A 208 -4.06 15.19 12.65
C ILE A 208 -5.32 15.18 13.50
#